data_619564ddb042c427cbee5bb1fc9e8d6e
#
_entry.id   619564ddb042c427cbee5bb1fc9e8d6e
#
_cell.length_a   1.000
_cell.length_b   1.000
_cell.length_c   1.000
_cell.angle_alpha   90.00
_cell.angle_beta   90.00
_cell.angle_gamma   90.00
#
_symmetry.space_group_name_H-M   'P 1'
#
loop_
_entity.id
_entity.type
_entity.pdbx_description
1 polymer ?
#
loop_
_entity_poly.entity_id
_entity_poly.type
_entity_poly.pdbx_seq_one_letter_code
_entity_poly.pdbx_strand_id
1 'polypeptide(L)'
;QSAEPKLFYTGISLERRIAADHPLRRIKQLVDFDFVRREVGDHYGRRGNPSVDPAVILKLMFLLFYENVKSERTLMRQLPVRLDWLWFCDYDLDAQTPHHSVLSKARRRWGLEVFTGFFTQILQQCIDAGLVDGQTVHIDSSMIDGNASKDKLRPQLRQVAESFYAGLEGQCEATSDPSREDDSDEGSAPPVQRRVHPADPDARLGRKYSKSTLGYKDHRVVDDRCGIVTATVTTAVEASGSS
;
A
#
# COMPACT_ATOMS: atom_id res chain seq x y z
N GLN A 1 -25.64 -8.58 44.89
CA GLN A 1 -25.48 -9.89 44.23
C GLN A 1 -24.92 -9.62 42.85
N SER A 2 -23.65 -9.95 42.60
CA SER A 2 -23.08 -9.93 41.25
C SER A 2 -23.74 -11.10 40.47
N ALA A 3 -24.43 -10.79 39.37
CA ALA A 3 -24.95 -11.82 38.50
C ALA A 3 -23.80 -12.61 37.91
N GLU A 4 -23.81 -13.93 38.01
CA GLU A 4 -22.85 -14.78 37.33
C GLU A 4 -22.93 -14.55 35.83
N PRO A 5 -21.77 -14.41 35.14
CA PRO A 5 -21.76 -14.20 33.71
C PRO A 5 -22.39 -15.41 33.01
N LYS A 6 -23.38 -15.18 32.17
CA LYS A 6 -23.98 -16.25 31.35
C LYS A 6 -22.97 -16.63 30.27
N LEU A 7 -22.54 -17.89 30.26
CA LEU A 7 -21.61 -18.43 29.24
C LEU A 7 -22.29 -18.65 27.88
N PHE A 8 -23.61 -18.78 27.87
CA PHE A 8 -24.40 -18.99 26.64
C PHE A 8 -25.45 -17.89 26.47
N TYR A 9 -25.42 -17.21 25.35
CA TYR A 9 -26.40 -16.20 24.99
C TYR A 9 -27.19 -16.68 23.78
N THR A 10 -28.49 -16.85 23.93
CA THR A 10 -29.42 -17.14 22.83
C THR A 10 -30.12 -15.81 22.44
N GLY A 11 -30.30 -15.58 21.16
CA GLY A 11 -31.05 -14.43 20.66
C GLY A 11 -30.29 -13.07 20.66
N ILE A 12 -28.95 -13.09 20.71
CA ILE A 12 -28.17 -11.88 20.49
C ILE A 12 -28.18 -11.55 19.01
N SER A 13 -28.63 -10.34 18.67
CA SER A 13 -28.52 -9.81 17.31
C SER A 13 -27.47 -8.68 17.31
N LEU A 14 -26.41 -8.84 16.51
CA LEU A 14 -25.40 -7.80 16.30
C LEU A 14 -26.05 -6.54 15.72
N GLU A 15 -27.04 -6.71 14.85
CA GLU A 15 -27.81 -5.59 14.28
C GLU A 15 -28.46 -4.69 15.34
N ARG A 16 -29.00 -5.29 16.41
CA ARG A 16 -29.59 -4.56 17.53
C ARG A 16 -28.54 -4.04 18.52
N ARG A 17 -27.40 -4.70 18.59
CA ARG A 17 -26.33 -4.36 19.54
C ARG A 17 -25.53 -3.15 19.13
N ILE A 18 -25.29 -2.98 17.83
CA ILE A 18 -24.55 -1.84 17.32
C ILE A 18 -25.46 -0.59 17.32
N ALA A 19 -24.97 0.52 17.87
CA ALA A 19 -25.71 1.77 17.94
C ALA A 19 -26.15 2.26 16.54
N ALA A 20 -27.32 2.88 16.46
CA ALA A 20 -27.88 3.32 15.18
C ALA A 20 -27.03 4.41 14.50
N ASP A 21 -26.34 5.22 15.27
CA ASP A 21 -25.44 6.30 14.85
C ASP A 21 -23.99 5.85 14.65
N HIS A 22 -23.72 4.55 14.77
CA HIS A 22 -22.34 4.02 14.62
C HIS A 22 -21.80 4.31 13.21
N PRO A 23 -20.56 4.87 13.08
CA PRO A 23 -19.99 5.25 11.79
C PRO A 23 -19.98 4.14 10.75
N LEU A 24 -19.67 2.91 11.15
CA LEU A 24 -19.65 1.75 10.24
C LEU A 24 -21.04 1.43 9.65
N ARG A 25 -22.15 1.80 10.33
CA ARG A 25 -23.49 1.68 9.74
C ARG A 25 -23.64 2.58 8.51
N ARG A 26 -23.26 3.83 8.69
CA ARG A 26 -23.32 4.81 7.60
C ARG A 26 -22.45 4.37 6.41
N ILE A 27 -21.25 3.88 6.69
CA ILE A 27 -20.35 3.38 5.65
C ILE A 27 -20.97 2.17 4.93
N LYS A 28 -21.50 1.19 5.67
CA LYS A 28 -22.13 -0.01 5.09
C LYS A 28 -23.35 0.30 4.23
N GLN A 29 -24.03 1.41 4.50
CA GLN A 29 -25.19 1.87 3.72
C GLN A 29 -24.79 2.64 2.46
N LEU A 30 -23.69 3.41 2.51
CA LEU A 30 -23.26 4.29 1.43
C LEU A 30 -22.33 3.60 0.43
N VAL A 31 -21.51 2.66 0.90
CA VAL A 31 -20.50 2.00 0.07
C VAL A 31 -20.99 0.59 -0.30
N ASP A 32 -21.19 0.36 -1.58
CA ASP A 32 -21.37 -0.98 -2.12
C ASP A 32 -20.03 -1.71 -2.20
N PHE A 33 -19.86 -2.76 -1.40
CA PHE A 33 -18.67 -3.63 -1.41
C PHE A 33 -18.86 -4.85 -2.33
N ASP A 34 -20.05 -5.10 -2.81
CA ASP A 34 -20.40 -6.34 -3.52
C ASP A 34 -19.88 -6.37 -4.96
N PHE A 35 -19.56 -5.21 -5.52
CA PHE A 35 -18.95 -5.11 -6.84
C PHE A 35 -17.67 -5.94 -6.97
N VAL A 36 -16.91 -6.07 -5.87
CA VAL A 36 -15.64 -6.81 -5.84
C VAL A 36 -15.80 -8.26 -6.29
N ARG A 37 -16.92 -8.91 -5.96
CA ARG A 37 -17.16 -10.30 -6.37
C ARG A 37 -17.12 -10.46 -7.89
N ARG A 38 -17.59 -9.47 -8.63
CA ARG A 38 -17.57 -9.47 -10.10
C ARG A 38 -16.17 -9.20 -10.63
N GLU A 39 -15.50 -8.20 -10.09
CA GLU A 39 -14.15 -7.78 -10.52
C GLU A 39 -13.10 -8.88 -10.32
N VAL A 40 -13.22 -9.67 -9.25
CA VAL A 40 -12.23 -10.70 -8.94
C VAL A 40 -12.67 -12.12 -9.27
N GLY A 41 -13.85 -12.30 -9.89
CA GLY A 41 -14.42 -13.63 -10.16
C GLY A 41 -13.47 -14.57 -10.88
N ASP A 42 -12.76 -14.06 -11.88
CA ASP A 42 -11.81 -14.83 -12.70
C ASP A 42 -10.54 -15.24 -11.95
N HIS A 43 -10.23 -14.58 -10.84
CA HIS A 43 -9.10 -14.92 -9.98
C HIS A 43 -9.38 -16.09 -9.03
N TYR A 44 -10.62 -16.60 -8.99
CA TYR A 44 -11.05 -17.68 -8.11
C TYR A 44 -11.48 -18.91 -8.90
N GLY A 45 -10.80 -20.03 -8.65
CA GLY A 45 -11.15 -21.32 -9.27
C GLY A 45 -12.41 -21.92 -8.65
N ARG A 46 -13.08 -22.78 -9.43
CA ARG A 46 -14.28 -23.54 -8.97
C ARG A 46 -13.94 -24.77 -8.11
N ARG A 47 -12.68 -25.14 -7.98
CA ARG A 47 -12.19 -26.31 -7.23
C ARG A 47 -11.23 -25.88 -6.12
N GLY A 48 -11.22 -26.60 -5.02
CA GLY A 48 -10.32 -26.37 -3.88
C GLY A 48 -11.06 -25.98 -2.60
N ASN A 49 -10.29 -25.59 -1.58
CA ASN A 49 -10.83 -25.14 -0.31
C ASN A 49 -11.63 -23.83 -0.48
N PRO A 50 -12.82 -23.71 0.14
CA PRO A 50 -13.59 -22.47 0.08
C PRO A 50 -12.74 -21.26 0.50
N SER A 51 -12.70 -20.25 -0.35
CA SER A 51 -11.99 -19.00 -0.04
C SER A 51 -12.92 -18.07 0.73
N VAL A 52 -12.31 -17.16 1.51
CA VAL A 52 -13.06 -16.05 2.13
C VAL A 52 -13.69 -15.20 1.02
N ASP A 53 -14.92 -14.77 1.24
CA ASP A 53 -15.64 -13.90 0.30
C ASP A 53 -14.83 -12.64 -0.02
N PRO A 54 -14.62 -12.31 -1.29
CA PRO A 54 -13.91 -11.09 -1.71
C PRO A 54 -14.45 -9.80 -1.08
N ALA A 55 -15.77 -9.68 -0.92
CA ALA A 55 -16.37 -8.51 -0.27
C ALA A 55 -15.96 -8.40 1.20
N VAL A 56 -15.87 -9.52 1.91
CA VAL A 56 -15.35 -9.55 3.28
C VAL A 56 -13.87 -9.16 3.31
N ILE A 57 -13.09 -9.65 2.36
CA ILE A 57 -11.66 -9.28 2.25
C ILE A 57 -11.51 -7.77 2.06
N LEU A 58 -12.31 -7.15 1.19
CA LEU A 58 -12.27 -5.71 0.97
C LEU A 58 -12.71 -4.93 2.22
N LYS A 59 -13.77 -5.38 2.91
CA LYS A 59 -14.21 -4.81 4.21
C LYS A 59 -13.12 -4.88 5.27
N LEU A 60 -12.39 -5.99 5.36
CA LEU A 60 -11.26 -6.16 6.29
C LEU A 60 -10.09 -5.23 5.92
N MET A 61 -9.77 -5.07 4.64
CA MET A 61 -8.78 -4.10 4.18
C MET A 61 -9.22 -2.67 4.50
N PHE A 62 -10.49 -2.35 4.31
CA PHE A 62 -11.05 -1.07 4.69
C PHE A 62 -10.88 -0.79 6.19
N LEU A 63 -11.25 -1.75 7.06
CA LEU A 63 -11.07 -1.61 8.50
C LEU A 63 -9.62 -1.39 8.91
N LEU A 64 -8.66 -2.03 8.22
CA LEU A 64 -7.24 -1.86 8.51
C LEU A 64 -6.81 -0.39 8.43
N PHE A 65 -7.30 0.33 7.42
CA PHE A 65 -7.00 1.76 7.22
C PHE A 65 -7.91 2.66 8.03
N TYR A 66 -9.20 2.41 8.03
CA TYR A 66 -10.20 3.24 8.70
C TYR A 66 -9.97 3.32 10.23
N GLU A 67 -9.68 2.18 10.85
CA GLU A 67 -9.40 2.07 12.28
C GLU A 67 -7.91 2.26 12.62
N ASN A 68 -7.09 2.63 11.64
CA ASN A 68 -5.64 2.83 11.79
C ASN A 68 -4.94 1.64 12.46
N VAL A 69 -5.29 0.42 12.08
CA VAL A 69 -4.71 -0.80 12.64
C VAL A 69 -3.36 -1.06 12.00
N LYS A 70 -2.31 -1.16 12.80
CA LYS A 70 -0.91 -1.21 12.33
C LYS A 70 -0.52 -2.49 11.57
N SER A 71 -1.28 -3.57 11.69
CA SER A 71 -0.95 -4.82 11.00
C SER A 71 -2.15 -5.74 10.82
N GLU A 72 -2.12 -6.55 9.77
CA GLU A 72 -3.12 -7.59 9.49
C GLU A 72 -3.25 -8.59 10.64
N ARG A 73 -2.16 -8.92 11.32
CA ARG A 73 -2.19 -9.80 12.50
C ARG A 73 -2.97 -9.17 13.65
N THR A 74 -2.78 -7.89 13.87
CA THR A 74 -3.51 -7.14 14.91
C THR A 74 -4.99 -7.07 14.57
N LEU A 75 -5.33 -6.78 13.30
CA LEU A 75 -6.72 -6.78 12.83
C LEU A 75 -7.40 -8.12 13.11
N MET A 76 -6.81 -9.23 12.65
CA MET A 76 -7.41 -10.56 12.80
C MET A 76 -7.46 -11.05 14.25
N ARG A 77 -6.57 -10.57 15.12
CA ARG A 77 -6.65 -10.85 16.55
C ARG A 77 -7.77 -10.08 17.24
N GLN A 78 -8.05 -8.86 16.78
CA GLN A 78 -9.10 -8.01 17.33
C GLN A 78 -10.50 -8.34 16.76
N LEU A 79 -10.58 -8.79 15.52
CA LEU A 79 -11.83 -9.07 14.83
C LEU A 79 -12.82 -9.91 15.64
N PRO A 80 -12.44 -11.05 16.26
CA PRO A 80 -13.37 -11.89 17.01
C PRO A 80 -13.95 -11.24 18.27
N VAL A 81 -13.31 -10.21 18.80
CA VAL A 81 -13.73 -9.52 20.04
C VAL A 81 -14.36 -8.15 19.80
N ARG A 82 -14.40 -7.70 18.54
CA ARG A 82 -15.00 -6.43 18.11
C ARG A 82 -16.34 -6.70 17.45
N LEU A 83 -17.42 -6.50 18.18
CA LEU A 83 -18.80 -6.75 17.71
C LEU A 83 -19.17 -5.88 16.51
N ASP A 84 -18.71 -4.65 16.48
CA ASP A 84 -18.88 -3.70 15.38
C ASP A 84 -18.18 -4.17 14.09
N TRP A 85 -16.99 -4.73 14.18
CA TRP A 85 -16.27 -5.28 13.05
C TRP A 85 -16.86 -6.58 12.53
N LEU A 86 -17.27 -7.49 13.46
CA LEU A 86 -18.00 -8.71 13.08
C LEU A 86 -19.26 -8.36 12.30
N TRP A 87 -20.07 -7.45 12.83
CA TRP A 87 -21.29 -6.99 12.19
C TRP A 87 -21.00 -6.34 10.81
N PHE A 88 -19.97 -5.49 10.71
CA PHE A 88 -19.59 -4.84 9.46
C PHE A 88 -19.16 -5.82 8.40
N CYS A 89 -18.44 -6.88 8.78
CA CYS A 89 -17.95 -7.94 7.91
C CYS A 89 -18.96 -9.08 7.69
N ASP A 90 -20.18 -8.96 8.20
CA ASP A 90 -21.25 -9.97 8.11
C ASP A 90 -20.89 -11.32 8.76
N TYR A 91 -20.10 -11.28 9.84
CA TYR A 91 -19.82 -12.44 10.68
C TYR A 91 -20.78 -12.54 11.86
N ASP A 92 -21.18 -13.74 12.20
CA ASP A 92 -21.86 -14.05 13.46
C ASP A 92 -20.85 -14.17 14.62
N LEU A 93 -21.36 -14.18 15.86
CA LEU A 93 -20.53 -14.29 17.07
C LEU A 93 -19.68 -15.56 17.11
N ASP A 94 -20.23 -16.68 16.62
CA ASP A 94 -19.58 -17.98 16.61
C ASP A 94 -18.83 -18.26 15.28
N ALA A 95 -18.82 -17.30 14.37
CA ALA A 95 -18.18 -17.48 13.07
C ALA A 95 -16.66 -17.55 13.20
N GLN A 96 -16.07 -18.51 12.52
CA GLN A 96 -14.63 -18.61 12.45
C GLN A 96 -14.07 -17.47 11.58
N THR A 97 -13.26 -16.61 12.18
CA THR A 97 -12.60 -15.51 11.48
C THR A 97 -11.39 -16.00 10.67
N PRO A 98 -11.06 -15.35 9.56
CA PRO A 98 -10.01 -15.81 8.69
C PRO A 98 -8.61 -15.61 9.29
N HIS A 99 -7.64 -16.36 8.80
CA HIS A 99 -6.24 -16.19 9.17
C HIS A 99 -5.66 -14.91 8.58
N HIS A 100 -4.74 -14.27 9.28
CA HIS A 100 -4.15 -12.99 8.85
C HIS A 100 -3.52 -13.00 7.44
N SER A 101 -3.01 -14.15 6.98
CA SER A 101 -2.41 -14.28 5.65
C SER A 101 -3.42 -14.14 4.49
N VAL A 102 -4.74 -14.11 4.77
CA VAL A 102 -5.76 -14.00 3.74
C VAL A 102 -5.64 -12.67 2.99
N LEU A 103 -5.39 -11.57 3.71
CA LEU A 103 -5.27 -10.24 3.09
C LEU A 103 -4.04 -10.13 2.19
N SER A 104 -2.88 -10.59 2.65
CA SER A 104 -1.66 -10.58 1.85
C SER A 104 -1.74 -11.52 0.63
N LYS A 105 -2.39 -12.67 0.77
CA LYS A 105 -2.67 -13.58 -0.35
C LYS A 105 -3.63 -12.97 -1.36
N ALA A 106 -4.68 -12.28 -0.90
CA ALA A 106 -5.63 -11.59 -1.77
C ALA A 106 -4.94 -10.48 -2.57
N ARG A 107 -4.15 -9.61 -1.92
CA ARG A 107 -3.39 -8.56 -2.61
C ARG A 107 -2.49 -9.12 -3.71
N ARG A 108 -1.79 -10.21 -3.42
CA ARG A 108 -0.92 -10.86 -4.42
C ARG A 108 -1.71 -11.47 -5.57
N ARG A 109 -2.89 -12.03 -5.29
CA ARG A 109 -3.76 -12.67 -6.29
C ARG A 109 -4.42 -11.65 -7.21
N TRP A 110 -4.94 -10.56 -6.63
CA TRP A 110 -5.68 -9.54 -7.38
C TRP A 110 -4.75 -8.63 -8.18
N GLY A 111 -3.56 -8.32 -7.66
CA GLY A 111 -2.60 -7.45 -8.34
C GLY A 111 -3.02 -5.97 -8.33
N LEU A 112 -2.16 -5.14 -8.92
CA LEU A 112 -2.34 -3.68 -8.91
C LEU A 112 -3.54 -3.24 -9.76
N GLU A 113 -3.77 -3.88 -10.89
CA GLU A 113 -4.86 -3.52 -11.82
C GLU A 113 -6.23 -3.59 -11.16
N VAL A 114 -6.50 -4.69 -10.42
CA VAL A 114 -7.77 -4.86 -9.69
C VAL A 114 -7.93 -3.78 -8.62
N PHE A 115 -6.87 -3.44 -7.88
CA PHE A 115 -6.95 -2.37 -6.89
C PHE A 115 -7.16 -0.99 -7.52
N THR A 116 -6.58 -0.73 -8.68
CA THR A 116 -6.86 0.48 -9.46
C THR A 116 -8.32 0.51 -9.89
N GLY A 117 -8.87 -0.63 -10.34
CA GLY A 117 -10.30 -0.78 -10.62
C GLY A 117 -11.17 -0.47 -9.41
N PHE A 118 -10.84 -0.99 -8.24
CA PHE A 118 -11.57 -0.69 -6.99
C PHE A 118 -11.54 0.79 -6.65
N PHE A 119 -10.39 1.43 -6.75
CA PHE A 119 -10.26 2.86 -6.53
C PHE A 119 -11.17 3.65 -7.49
N THR A 120 -11.15 3.31 -8.77
CA THR A 120 -11.98 3.95 -9.80
C THR A 120 -13.48 3.77 -9.51
N GLN A 121 -13.91 2.57 -9.11
CA GLN A 121 -15.32 2.30 -8.77
C GLN A 121 -15.78 3.10 -7.54
N ILE A 122 -14.97 3.18 -6.50
CA ILE A 122 -15.30 3.97 -5.31
C ILE A 122 -15.32 5.46 -5.65
N LEU A 123 -14.36 5.94 -6.44
CA LEU A 123 -14.33 7.33 -6.91
C LEU A 123 -15.59 7.66 -7.72
N GLN A 124 -16.04 6.75 -8.60
CA GLN A 124 -17.28 6.94 -9.37
C GLN A 124 -18.50 7.08 -8.45
N GLN A 125 -18.60 6.24 -7.41
CA GLN A 125 -19.67 6.38 -6.40
C GLN A 125 -19.63 7.75 -5.70
N CYS A 126 -18.45 8.28 -5.41
CA CYS A 126 -18.28 9.63 -4.84
C CYS A 126 -18.72 10.72 -5.82
N ILE A 127 -18.42 10.58 -7.11
CA ILE A 127 -18.83 11.51 -8.17
C ILE A 127 -20.36 11.48 -8.32
N ASP A 128 -20.95 10.31 -8.39
CA ASP A 128 -22.40 10.11 -8.53
C ASP A 128 -23.17 10.65 -7.32
N ALA A 129 -22.56 10.59 -6.13
CA ALA A 129 -23.09 11.20 -4.92
C ALA A 129 -22.87 12.72 -4.84
N GLY A 130 -22.23 13.33 -5.85
CA GLY A 130 -21.96 14.78 -5.90
C GLY A 130 -20.91 15.24 -4.87
N LEU A 131 -20.03 14.36 -4.41
CA LEU A 131 -18.97 14.68 -3.43
C LEU A 131 -17.70 15.22 -4.10
N VAL A 132 -17.58 15.09 -5.41
CA VAL A 132 -16.46 15.56 -6.24
C VAL A 132 -17.00 16.49 -7.30
N ASP A 133 -16.44 17.70 -7.42
CA ASP A 133 -16.84 18.66 -8.47
C ASP A 133 -15.72 18.95 -9.48
N GLY A 134 -14.48 18.63 -9.14
CA GLY A 134 -13.33 18.80 -10.02
C GLY A 134 -12.93 20.26 -10.32
N GLN A 135 -13.57 21.24 -9.68
CA GLN A 135 -13.29 22.66 -9.96
C GLN A 135 -11.97 23.11 -9.35
N THR A 136 -11.69 22.64 -8.15
CA THR A 136 -10.45 22.96 -7.43
C THR A 136 -9.84 21.66 -6.90
N VAL A 137 -8.59 21.42 -7.25
CA VAL A 137 -7.84 20.26 -6.78
C VAL A 137 -6.52 20.70 -6.14
N HIS A 138 -6.16 20.03 -5.05
CA HIS A 138 -4.89 20.20 -4.38
C HIS A 138 -3.99 19.02 -4.67
N ILE A 139 -2.71 19.29 -4.98
CA ILE A 139 -1.71 18.26 -5.17
C ILE A 139 -0.77 18.28 -3.97
N ASP A 140 -0.72 17.20 -3.22
CA ASP A 140 0.22 17.01 -2.11
C ASP A 140 1.07 15.77 -2.32
N SER A 141 2.21 15.74 -1.65
CA SER A 141 3.09 14.58 -1.67
C SER A 141 3.66 14.27 -0.30
N SER A 142 3.59 13.02 0.07
CA SER A 142 4.11 12.50 1.33
C SER A 142 5.13 11.40 1.11
N MET A 143 6.05 11.24 2.07
CA MET A 143 7.02 10.16 2.07
C MET A 143 6.41 8.92 2.73
N ILE A 144 6.53 7.77 2.07
CA ILE A 144 6.12 6.49 2.61
C ILE A 144 7.37 5.66 2.90
N ASP A 145 7.51 5.17 4.14
CA ASP A 145 8.61 4.28 4.50
C ASP A 145 8.48 2.95 3.74
N GLY A 146 9.55 2.56 3.05
CA GLY A 146 9.68 1.23 2.46
C GLY A 146 9.83 0.15 3.53
N ASN A 147 9.52 -1.09 3.19
CA ASN A 147 9.73 -2.24 4.09
C ASN A 147 11.21 -2.65 4.14
N ALA A 148 12.07 -1.70 4.40
CA ALA A 148 13.52 -1.85 4.30
C ALA A 148 14.26 -1.05 5.39
N SER A 149 15.24 -1.66 6.04
CA SER A 149 16.12 -0.98 7.00
C SER A 149 17.23 -0.23 6.29
N LYS A 150 17.51 1.00 6.70
CA LYS A 150 18.62 1.81 6.16
C LYS A 150 19.99 1.15 6.37
N ASP A 151 20.14 0.36 7.42
CA ASP A 151 21.39 -0.30 7.80
C ASP A 151 21.79 -1.44 6.84
N LYS A 152 20.85 -1.93 6.03
CA LYS A 152 21.07 -3.02 5.08
C LYS A 152 21.23 -2.56 3.64
N LEU A 153 21.41 -1.27 3.41
CA LEU A 153 21.69 -0.73 2.09
C LEU A 153 23.03 -1.25 1.56
N ARG A 154 23.02 -1.80 0.35
CA ARG A 154 24.21 -2.31 -0.35
C ARG A 154 24.45 -1.54 -1.64
N PRO A 155 25.69 -1.37 -2.09
CA PRO A 155 25.98 -0.85 -3.43
C PRO A 155 25.31 -1.71 -4.50
N GLN A 156 24.79 -1.08 -5.55
CA GLN A 156 24.16 -1.80 -6.64
C GLN A 156 25.23 -2.52 -7.47
N LEU A 157 25.36 -3.83 -7.33
CA LEU A 157 26.39 -4.66 -7.96
C LEU A 157 26.42 -4.54 -9.49
N ARG A 158 25.27 -4.29 -10.12
CA ARG A 158 25.18 -4.15 -11.58
C ARG A 158 26.00 -2.97 -12.12
N GLN A 159 25.98 -1.82 -11.43
CA GLN A 159 26.77 -0.64 -11.83
C GLN A 159 28.27 -0.87 -11.59
N VAL A 160 28.64 -1.62 -10.55
CA VAL A 160 30.04 -1.96 -10.30
C VAL A 160 30.56 -2.88 -11.40
N ALA A 161 29.77 -3.84 -11.87
CA ALA A 161 30.13 -4.69 -12.99
C ALA A 161 30.25 -3.90 -14.31
N GLU A 162 29.28 -3.06 -14.63
CA GLU A 162 29.29 -2.24 -15.84
C GLU A 162 30.49 -1.28 -15.87
N SER A 163 30.82 -0.61 -14.77
CA SER A 163 32.00 0.25 -14.66
C SER A 163 33.30 -0.53 -14.72
N PHE A 164 33.33 -1.76 -14.20
CA PHE A 164 34.50 -2.65 -14.30
C PHE A 164 34.73 -3.12 -15.71
N TYR A 165 33.67 -3.53 -16.44
CA TYR A 165 33.78 -3.94 -17.86
C TYR A 165 34.13 -2.77 -18.77
N ALA A 166 33.57 -1.60 -18.56
CA ALA A 166 33.95 -0.39 -19.32
C ALA A 166 35.41 0.00 -19.07
N GLY A 167 35.93 -0.19 -17.86
CA GLY A 167 37.35 0.01 -17.56
C GLY A 167 38.28 -1.02 -18.26
N LEU A 168 37.82 -2.26 -18.44
CA LEU A 168 38.56 -3.29 -19.15
C LEU A 168 38.56 -3.05 -20.66
N GLU A 169 37.46 -2.62 -21.25
CA GLU A 169 37.37 -2.25 -22.67
C GLU A 169 38.26 -1.06 -22.99
N GLY A 170 38.30 -0.02 -22.16
CA GLY A 170 39.18 1.12 -22.31
C GLY A 170 40.69 0.77 -22.21
N GLN A 171 41.05 -0.30 -21.49
CA GLN A 171 42.43 -0.77 -21.43
C GLN A 171 42.87 -1.59 -22.66
N CYS A 172 41.91 -2.22 -23.38
CA CYS A 172 42.20 -2.94 -24.61
C CYS A 172 42.43 -2.02 -25.81
N GLU A 173 41.90 -0.79 -25.81
CA GLU A 173 42.10 0.19 -26.88
C GLU A 173 43.35 1.05 -26.70
N ALA A 174 44.01 1.03 -25.55
CA ALA A 174 45.17 1.87 -25.21
C ALA A 174 46.53 1.29 -25.62
N THR A 175 46.61 0.38 -26.63
CA THR A 175 47.86 -0.08 -27.21
C THR A 175 48.07 0.47 -28.64
N SER A 176 47.88 1.78 -28.84
CA SER A 176 48.41 2.46 -30.05
C SER A 176 48.59 3.94 -29.79
N ASP A 177 49.85 4.33 -29.68
CA ASP A 177 50.46 5.63 -29.86
C ASP A 177 50.62 6.57 -28.64
N PRO A 178 51.90 6.83 -28.21
CA PRO A 178 52.20 7.76 -27.14
C PRO A 178 52.62 9.12 -27.75
N SER A 179 51.66 10.00 -28.00
CA SER A 179 51.96 11.41 -28.17
C SER A 179 50.68 12.28 -28.23
N ARG A 180 50.18 12.66 -27.06
CA ARG A 180 49.47 13.95 -26.85
C ARG A 180 49.30 14.18 -25.36
N GLU A 181 50.12 15.01 -24.83
CA GLU A 181 49.87 15.76 -23.60
C GLU A 181 48.71 16.71 -23.93
N ASP A 182 47.61 16.57 -23.21
CA ASP A 182 46.63 17.66 -23.08
C ASP A 182 46.10 17.65 -21.63
N ASP A 183 46.57 18.68 -20.95
CA ASP A 183 46.31 19.00 -19.57
C ASP A 183 44.90 19.61 -19.49
N SER A 184 43.90 18.85 -19.06
CA SER A 184 42.62 19.38 -18.61
C SER A 184 42.11 18.56 -17.43
N ASP A 185 42.56 18.99 -16.26
CA ASP A 185 42.04 18.55 -14.95
C ASP A 185 40.59 19.05 -14.79
N GLU A 186 39.62 18.37 -15.32
CA GLU A 186 38.24 18.44 -14.91
C GLU A 186 37.95 17.29 -13.95
N GLY A 187 38.03 17.63 -12.64
CA GLY A 187 37.68 16.73 -11.54
C GLY A 187 36.30 16.15 -11.68
N SER A 188 36.19 15.03 -12.42
CA SER A 188 35.01 14.21 -12.48
C SER A 188 34.78 13.63 -11.10
N ALA A 189 33.76 14.15 -10.38
CA ALA A 189 33.33 13.56 -9.11
C ALA A 189 33.02 12.08 -9.31
N PRO A 190 33.47 11.19 -8.43
CA PRO A 190 33.24 9.76 -8.58
C PRO A 190 31.73 9.49 -8.68
N PRO A 191 31.29 8.61 -9.58
CA PRO A 191 29.87 8.32 -9.77
C PRO A 191 29.25 7.89 -8.45
N VAL A 192 28.20 8.61 -8.05
CA VAL A 192 27.48 8.37 -6.80
C VAL A 192 26.98 6.93 -6.81
N GLN A 193 27.64 6.07 -6.05
CA GLN A 193 27.26 4.65 -5.95
C GLN A 193 25.84 4.53 -5.42
N ARG A 194 24.94 4.12 -6.28
CA ARG A 194 23.54 3.89 -5.94
C ARG A 194 23.46 2.74 -4.92
N ARG A 195 22.88 3.03 -3.76
CA ARG A 195 22.67 2.01 -2.73
C ARG A 195 21.24 1.51 -2.80
N VAL A 196 21.07 0.19 -2.82
CA VAL A 196 19.76 -0.48 -2.88
C VAL A 196 19.59 -1.43 -1.70
N HIS A 197 18.35 -1.64 -1.27
CA HIS A 197 18.06 -2.61 -0.23
C HIS A 197 17.69 -3.95 -0.86
N PRO A 198 18.27 -5.10 -0.41
CA PRO A 198 18.03 -6.40 -1.04
C PRO A 198 16.59 -6.88 -1.03
N ALA A 199 15.80 -6.50 0.00
CA ALA A 199 14.40 -6.89 0.12
C ALA A 199 13.43 -5.91 -0.57
N ASP A 200 13.90 -4.71 -0.93
CA ASP A 200 13.11 -3.67 -1.58
C ASP A 200 14.03 -2.84 -2.49
N PRO A 201 14.38 -3.37 -3.69
CA PRO A 201 15.35 -2.73 -4.58
C PRO A 201 14.88 -1.40 -5.17
N ASP A 202 13.57 -1.15 -5.17
CA ASP A 202 12.97 0.04 -5.73
C ASP A 202 12.88 1.19 -4.74
N ALA A 203 12.95 0.91 -3.43
CA ALA A 203 12.99 1.93 -2.40
C ALA A 203 14.23 2.82 -2.55
N ARG A 204 14.05 4.13 -2.39
CA ARG A 204 15.12 5.13 -2.47
C ARG A 204 15.24 5.91 -1.18
N LEU A 205 16.46 6.35 -0.91
CA LEU A 205 16.74 7.21 0.23
C LEU A 205 16.37 8.66 -0.14
N GLY A 206 15.39 9.18 0.58
CA GLY A 206 14.97 10.57 0.44
C GLY A 206 15.13 11.35 1.73
N ARG A 207 15.17 12.65 1.63
CA ARG A 207 15.23 13.56 2.78
C ARG A 207 14.13 14.60 2.67
N LYS A 208 13.30 14.69 3.73
CA LYS A 208 12.33 15.78 3.87
C LYS A 208 12.62 16.46 5.22
N TYR A 209 12.94 17.76 5.16
CA TYR A 209 13.48 18.51 6.33
C TYR A 209 14.74 17.82 6.88
N SER A 210 14.78 17.54 8.17
CA SER A 210 15.92 16.86 8.84
C SER A 210 15.82 15.33 8.85
N LYS A 211 14.67 14.77 8.43
CA LYS A 211 14.42 13.32 8.49
C LYS A 211 14.75 12.66 7.16
N SER A 212 15.61 11.65 7.19
CA SER A 212 15.91 10.78 6.07
C SER A 212 14.97 9.56 6.09
N THR A 213 14.34 9.24 4.96
CA THR A 213 13.39 8.13 4.78
C THR A 213 13.87 7.26 3.64
N LEU A 214 13.94 5.94 3.85
CA LEU A 214 14.13 4.97 2.78
C LEU A 214 12.75 4.48 2.35
N GLY A 215 12.33 4.76 1.10
CA GLY A 215 10.99 4.41 0.65
C GLY A 215 10.61 5.09 -0.64
N TYR A 216 9.38 5.58 -0.67
CA TYR A 216 8.70 6.10 -1.83
C TYR A 216 8.10 7.48 -1.56
N LYS A 217 7.77 8.18 -2.61
CA LYS A 217 7.02 9.43 -2.57
C LYS A 217 5.63 9.17 -3.14
N ASP A 218 4.62 9.41 -2.34
CA ASP A 218 3.21 9.28 -2.71
C ASP A 218 2.66 10.67 -3.04
N HIS A 219 2.16 10.81 -4.26
CA HIS A 219 1.54 12.03 -4.76
C HIS A 219 0.04 11.81 -4.81
N ARG A 220 -0.73 12.72 -4.24
CA ARG A 220 -2.19 12.66 -4.20
C ARG A 220 -2.78 13.91 -4.77
N VAL A 221 -3.80 13.74 -5.58
CA VAL A 221 -4.68 14.81 -6.04
C VAL A 221 -5.96 14.73 -5.22
N VAL A 222 -6.32 15.81 -4.56
CA VAL A 222 -7.46 15.87 -3.64
C VAL A 222 -8.41 16.95 -4.12
N ASP A 223 -9.68 16.59 -4.31
CA ASP A 223 -10.76 17.54 -4.59
C ASP A 223 -11.06 18.37 -3.34
N ASP A 224 -11.18 19.69 -3.51
CA ASP A 224 -11.34 20.63 -2.39
C ASP A 224 -12.71 20.54 -1.71
N ARG A 225 -13.73 20.14 -2.45
CA ARG A 225 -15.12 20.17 -1.97
C ARG A 225 -15.35 19.29 -0.74
N CYS A 226 -14.88 18.05 -0.76
CA CYS A 226 -15.07 17.08 0.31
C CYS A 226 -13.78 16.36 0.71
N GLY A 227 -12.62 16.78 0.21
CA GLY A 227 -11.34 16.14 0.51
C GLY A 227 -11.18 14.75 -0.09
N ILE A 228 -11.87 14.46 -1.19
CA ILE A 228 -11.81 13.17 -1.87
C ILE A 228 -10.52 13.07 -2.68
N VAL A 229 -9.77 11.98 -2.50
CA VAL A 229 -8.60 11.68 -3.33
C VAL A 229 -9.08 11.22 -4.69
N THR A 230 -8.78 11.98 -5.74
CA THR A 230 -9.19 11.70 -7.12
C THR A 230 -8.12 10.98 -7.93
N ALA A 231 -6.86 11.14 -7.56
CA ALA A 231 -5.76 10.39 -8.15
C ALA A 231 -4.63 10.17 -7.15
N THR A 232 -3.88 9.09 -7.33
CA THR A 232 -2.67 8.81 -6.56
C THR A 232 -1.60 8.19 -7.46
N VAL A 233 -0.36 8.62 -7.27
CA VAL A 233 0.81 8.06 -7.97
C VAL A 233 1.95 7.92 -6.98
N THR A 234 2.50 6.71 -6.89
CA THR A 234 3.67 6.45 -6.06
C THR A 234 4.92 6.39 -6.94
N THR A 235 5.91 7.20 -6.61
CA THR A 235 7.19 7.25 -7.33
C THR A 235 8.34 6.87 -6.39
N ALA A 236 9.46 6.43 -6.97
CA ALA A 236 10.70 6.35 -6.21
C ALA A 236 11.12 7.76 -5.77
N VAL A 237 11.72 7.86 -4.59
CA VAL A 237 12.28 9.14 -4.14
C VAL A 237 13.50 9.46 -5.00
N GLU A 238 13.45 10.53 -5.76
CA GLU A 238 14.65 11.06 -6.42
C GLU A 238 15.48 11.79 -5.36
N ALA A 239 16.77 11.50 -5.32
CA ALA A 239 17.70 12.34 -4.58
C ALA A 239 17.65 13.73 -5.20
N SER A 240 17.11 14.73 -4.48
CA SER A 240 17.17 16.11 -4.93
C SER A 240 18.64 16.46 -5.11
N GLY A 241 19.07 16.55 -6.36
CA GLY A 241 20.36 17.16 -6.69
C GLY A 241 20.34 18.56 -6.08
N SER A 242 21.29 18.83 -5.21
CA SER A 242 21.59 20.16 -4.73
C SER A 242 21.99 20.99 -5.95
N SER A 243 21.11 21.90 -6.37
CA SER A 243 21.49 23.07 -7.17
C SER A 243 22.09 24.10 -6.24
#